data_8166ad798111c1cce0019e01ffc98733
#
_entry.id   8166ad798111c1cce0019e01ffc98733
#
_cell.length_a   1.000
_cell.length_b   1.000
_cell.length_c   1.000
_cell.angle_alpha   90.00
_cell.angle_beta   90.00
_cell.angle_gamma   90.00
#
_symmetry.space_group_name_H-M   'P 1'
#
loop_
_entity.id
_entity.type
_entity.pdbx_description
1 polymer ?
#
loop_
_entity_poly.entity_id
_entity_poly.type
_entity_poly.pdbx_seq_one_letter_code
_entity_poly.pdbx_strand_id
1 'polypeptide(L)'
;MNYPSTAMGPAKIIQLDGHEIRATKVEHLDPCRTVYRFHLEQNSYRHMIPETATSIIIKQQKEDWEEEFEDEKTAYTKLKSLQGEVIPYFYGEGYYDGLPALLLSDIRGITLDDLARSNEKVPEKLIKSYLEDVFEKLSTYEAFYLDQKLDNFILCGDQEHGYSKVMAVDLEQVEIPDQVRPWHWSINQEGARSLMEELRYRRNLKHESAPLEMWKIGHDKGVS
;
A
#
# COMPACT_ATOMS: atom_id res chain seq x y z
N MET A 1 34.77 -31.94 -3.84
CA MET A 1 34.34 -30.56 -4.07
C MET A 1 33.22 -30.27 -3.08
N ASN A 2 33.54 -29.54 -2.02
CA ASN A 2 32.54 -29.15 -1.02
C ASN A 2 31.89 -27.86 -1.50
N TYR A 3 30.62 -27.91 -1.86
CA TYR A 3 29.80 -26.70 -2.05
C TYR A 3 29.56 -26.07 -0.68
N PRO A 4 29.77 -24.76 -0.51
CA PRO A 4 29.42 -24.10 0.72
C PRO A 4 27.87 -24.13 0.84
N SER A 5 27.39 -24.80 1.88
CA SER A 5 26.00 -24.69 2.33
C SER A 5 25.76 -23.23 2.68
N THR A 6 25.02 -22.53 1.84
CA THR A 6 24.48 -21.21 2.18
C THR A 6 23.53 -21.43 3.33
N ALA A 7 23.96 -21.11 4.54
CA ALA A 7 23.10 -21.12 5.72
C ALA A 7 21.96 -20.13 5.46
N MET A 8 20.81 -20.65 5.04
CA MET A 8 19.55 -19.88 5.07
C MET A 8 19.32 -19.49 6.51
N GLY A 9 19.23 -18.19 6.78
CA GLY A 9 18.86 -17.71 8.11
C GLY A 9 17.54 -18.34 8.55
N PRO A 10 17.24 -18.37 9.87
CA PRO A 10 16.03 -18.99 10.38
C PRO A 10 14.81 -18.40 9.67
N ALA A 11 13.94 -19.27 9.17
CA ALA A 11 12.68 -18.85 8.55
C ALA A 11 11.87 -18.07 9.58
N LYS A 12 11.39 -16.88 9.21
CA LYS A 12 10.51 -16.08 10.06
C LYS A 12 9.14 -16.75 10.13
N ILE A 13 8.53 -16.74 11.28
CA ILE A 13 7.30 -17.45 11.58
C ILE A 13 6.26 -16.46 12.06
N ILE A 14 5.04 -16.61 11.53
CA ILE A 14 3.84 -15.93 11.98
C ILE A 14 2.93 -16.98 12.61
N GLN A 15 2.34 -16.67 13.73
CA GLN A 15 1.30 -17.49 14.36
C GLN A 15 -0.07 -16.97 13.90
N LEU A 16 -0.88 -17.83 13.29
CA LEU A 16 -2.26 -17.55 12.89
C LEU A 16 -3.15 -18.72 13.31
N ASP A 17 -4.15 -18.47 14.12
CA ASP A 17 -5.10 -19.50 14.62
C ASP A 17 -4.41 -20.75 15.21
N GLY A 18 -3.31 -20.56 15.95
CA GLY A 18 -2.54 -21.64 16.55
C GLY A 18 -1.65 -22.42 15.58
N HIS A 19 -1.54 -21.97 14.32
CA HIS A 19 -0.68 -22.57 13.29
C HIS A 19 0.45 -21.64 12.89
N GLU A 20 1.55 -22.23 12.43
CA GLU A 20 2.72 -21.51 11.94
C GLU A 20 2.66 -21.30 10.43
N ILE A 21 2.75 -20.05 10.01
CA ILE A 21 3.00 -19.68 8.61
C ILE A 21 4.47 -19.31 8.50
N ARG A 22 5.20 -19.96 7.60
CA ARG A 22 6.64 -19.80 7.46
C ARG A 22 6.99 -18.98 6.23
N ALA A 23 7.97 -18.09 6.39
CA ALA A 23 8.52 -17.27 5.33
C ALA A 23 9.98 -17.61 5.04
N THR A 24 10.34 -17.67 3.78
CA THR A 24 11.73 -17.80 3.31
C THR A 24 12.49 -16.48 3.46
N LYS A 25 11.79 -15.35 3.27
CA LYS A 25 12.35 -13.99 3.35
C LYS A 25 11.33 -13.05 3.98
N VAL A 26 11.80 -12.09 4.75
CA VAL A 26 11.02 -10.98 5.30
C VAL A 26 11.68 -9.67 4.88
N GLU A 27 10.89 -8.76 4.33
CA GLU A 27 11.29 -7.40 3.96
C GLU A 27 10.53 -6.41 4.84
N HIS A 28 11.25 -5.54 5.51
CA HIS A 28 10.66 -4.40 6.21
C HIS A 28 10.37 -3.31 5.16
N LEU A 29 9.11 -3.02 4.89
CA LEU A 29 8.73 -2.13 3.79
C LEU A 29 8.97 -0.66 4.13
N ASP A 30 8.76 -0.29 5.39
CA ASP A 30 8.98 1.07 5.87
C ASP A 30 9.61 1.02 7.27
N PRO A 31 10.85 1.52 7.44
CA PRO A 31 11.52 1.55 8.74
C PRO A 31 10.77 2.31 9.84
N CYS A 32 9.91 3.26 9.46
CA CYS A 32 9.08 4.04 10.38
C CYS A 32 7.73 3.40 10.68
N ARG A 33 7.38 2.32 9.97
CA ARG A 33 6.10 1.61 10.11
C ARG A 33 6.37 0.14 10.42
N THR A 34 5.45 -0.50 11.11
CA THR A 34 5.53 -1.93 11.46
C THR A 34 4.91 -2.81 10.36
N VAL A 35 5.31 -2.54 9.11
CA VAL A 35 4.77 -3.20 7.90
C VAL A 35 5.87 -4.02 7.23
N TYR A 36 5.59 -5.32 7.05
CA TYR A 36 6.53 -6.27 6.51
C TYR A 36 5.93 -7.03 5.33
N ARG A 37 6.75 -7.35 4.32
CA ARG A 37 6.41 -8.32 3.27
C ARG A 37 7.04 -9.65 3.60
N PHE A 38 6.20 -10.67 3.68
CA PHE A 38 6.60 -12.06 3.92
C PHE A 38 6.54 -12.84 2.62
N HIS A 39 7.68 -13.36 2.16
CA HIS A 39 7.74 -14.31 1.07
C HIS A 39 7.48 -15.70 1.62
N LEU A 40 6.35 -16.28 1.28
CA LEU A 40 5.87 -17.51 1.89
C LEU A 40 6.66 -18.73 1.43
N GLU A 41 6.96 -19.62 2.39
CA GLU A 41 7.53 -20.92 2.10
C GLU A 41 6.51 -21.81 1.39
N GLN A 42 6.95 -22.57 0.39
CA GLN A 42 6.10 -23.58 -0.25
C GLN A 42 5.71 -24.64 0.78
N ASN A 43 4.45 -25.09 0.70
CA ASN A 43 3.87 -26.09 1.61
C ASN A 43 3.76 -25.68 3.09
N SER A 44 3.98 -24.39 3.45
CA SER A 44 3.60 -23.92 4.78
C SER A 44 2.08 -23.87 4.93
N TYR A 45 1.61 -23.92 6.18
CA TYR A 45 0.19 -23.72 6.46
C TYR A 45 -0.32 -22.39 5.87
N ARG A 46 -1.48 -22.41 5.23
CA ARG A 46 -1.99 -21.24 4.47
C ARG A 46 -3.26 -20.64 5.06
N HIS A 47 -4.03 -21.42 5.85
CA HIS A 47 -5.34 -21.01 6.35
C HIS A 47 -6.22 -20.42 5.22
N MET A 48 -6.58 -19.14 5.31
CA MET A 48 -7.36 -18.40 4.30
C MET A 48 -6.50 -17.84 3.14
N ILE A 49 -5.18 -17.95 3.22
CA ILE A 49 -4.26 -17.42 2.20
C ILE A 49 -4.29 -18.31 0.97
N PRO A 50 -4.58 -17.79 -0.23
CA PRO A 50 -4.58 -18.59 -1.45
C PRO A 50 -3.24 -19.30 -1.69
N GLU A 51 -3.27 -20.54 -2.19
CA GLU A 51 -2.04 -21.29 -2.51
C GLU A 51 -1.19 -20.59 -3.58
N THR A 52 -1.83 -19.80 -4.44
CA THR A 52 -1.14 -19.01 -5.47
C THR A 52 -0.42 -17.78 -4.91
N ALA A 53 -0.71 -17.37 -3.68
CA ALA A 53 -0.02 -16.25 -3.05
C ALA A 53 1.44 -16.63 -2.74
N THR A 54 2.37 -15.87 -3.29
CA THR A 54 3.82 -16.02 -3.03
C THR A 54 4.30 -15.14 -1.88
N SER A 55 3.54 -14.12 -1.54
CA SER A 55 3.83 -13.17 -0.46
C SER A 55 2.56 -12.61 0.16
N ILE A 56 2.68 -12.15 1.40
CA ILE A 56 1.65 -11.44 2.15
C ILE A 56 2.27 -10.22 2.83
N ILE A 57 1.41 -9.30 3.22
CA ILE A 57 1.77 -8.15 4.04
C ILE A 57 1.37 -8.44 5.49
N ILE A 58 2.28 -8.15 6.40
CA ILE A 58 2.08 -8.19 7.83
C ILE A 58 2.13 -6.76 8.35
N LYS A 59 1.04 -6.29 8.94
CA LYS A 59 0.99 -5.01 9.64
C LYS A 59 0.93 -5.31 11.13
N GLN A 60 2.06 -5.14 11.82
CA GLN A 60 2.19 -5.42 13.24
C GLN A 60 1.70 -4.22 14.05
N GLN A 61 1.00 -4.49 15.14
CA GLN A 61 0.57 -3.49 16.11
C GLN A 61 1.79 -2.69 16.61
N LYS A 62 1.68 -1.38 16.65
CA LYS A 62 2.66 -0.50 17.27
C LYS A 62 2.38 -0.40 18.77
N GLU A 63 3.41 -0.11 19.54
CA GLU A 63 3.28 0.20 20.98
C GLU A 63 2.42 1.47 21.14
N ASP A 64 1.48 1.46 22.09
CA ASP A 64 0.52 2.54 22.37
C ASP A 64 -0.48 2.87 21.22
N TRP A 65 -0.69 1.92 20.27
CA TRP A 65 -1.61 2.07 19.12
C TRP A 65 -2.61 0.91 19.04
N GLU A 66 -3.10 0.46 20.20
CA GLU A 66 -4.06 -0.66 20.28
C GLU A 66 -5.40 -0.29 19.68
N GLU A 67 -5.86 0.96 19.88
CA GLU A 67 -7.16 1.45 19.41
C GLU A 67 -7.18 1.52 17.86
N GLU A 68 -6.15 2.13 17.26
CA GLU A 68 -6.02 2.22 15.80
C GLU A 68 -5.88 0.84 15.14
N PHE A 69 -5.19 -0.11 15.81
CA PHE A 69 -5.08 -1.48 15.33
C PHE A 69 -6.44 -2.19 15.31
N GLU A 70 -7.24 -2.05 16.37
CA GLU A 70 -8.60 -2.60 16.45
C GLU A 70 -9.56 -1.92 15.47
N ASP A 71 -9.41 -0.61 15.25
CA ASP A 71 -10.21 0.15 14.28
C ASP A 71 -9.92 -0.36 12.87
N GLU A 72 -8.66 -0.54 12.49
CA GLU A 72 -8.29 -1.09 11.19
C GLU A 72 -8.84 -2.51 10.98
N LYS A 73 -8.70 -3.38 11.98
CA LYS A 73 -9.27 -4.74 11.94
C LYS A 73 -10.79 -4.72 11.78
N THR A 74 -11.45 -3.81 12.47
CA THR A 74 -12.89 -3.60 12.38
C THR A 74 -13.29 -3.11 11.00
N ALA A 75 -12.54 -2.16 10.41
CA ALA A 75 -12.76 -1.67 9.06
C ALA A 75 -12.66 -2.81 8.03
N TYR A 76 -11.60 -3.64 8.07
CA TYR A 76 -11.49 -4.81 7.19
C TYR A 76 -12.66 -5.78 7.35
N THR A 77 -13.12 -6.02 8.58
CA THR A 77 -14.24 -6.94 8.87
C THR A 77 -15.55 -6.41 8.32
N LYS A 78 -15.87 -5.13 8.53
CA LYS A 78 -17.09 -4.47 8.04
C LYS A 78 -17.09 -4.32 6.51
N LEU A 79 -15.93 -4.08 5.90
CA LEU A 79 -15.75 -3.86 4.47
C LEU A 79 -15.38 -5.13 3.69
N LYS A 80 -15.76 -6.30 4.20
CA LYS A 80 -15.41 -7.61 3.59
C LYS A 80 -15.75 -7.69 2.10
N SER A 81 -16.87 -7.13 1.68
CA SER A 81 -17.31 -7.14 0.27
C SER A 81 -16.43 -6.30 -0.67
N LEU A 82 -15.64 -5.37 -0.14
CA LEU A 82 -14.72 -4.53 -0.90
C LEU A 82 -13.31 -5.11 -1.01
N GLN A 83 -13.04 -6.19 -0.27
CA GLN A 83 -11.73 -6.83 -0.28
C GLN A 83 -11.42 -7.43 -1.64
N GLY A 84 -10.19 -7.17 -2.13
CA GLY A 84 -9.75 -7.56 -3.46
C GLY A 84 -10.23 -6.63 -4.58
N GLU A 85 -11.19 -5.75 -4.31
CA GLU A 85 -11.64 -4.72 -5.24
C GLU A 85 -10.92 -3.39 -5.02
N VAL A 86 -11.18 -2.73 -3.90
CA VAL A 86 -10.63 -1.42 -3.56
C VAL A 86 -9.83 -1.39 -2.26
N ILE A 87 -9.81 -2.49 -1.52
CA ILE A 87 -8.96 -2.71 -0.34
C ILE A 87 -8.33 -4.11 -0.38
N PRO A 88 -7.20 -4.35 0.33
CA PRO A 88 -6.58 -5.67 0.41
C PRO A 88 -7.51 -6.74 0.98
N TYR A 89 -7.26 -8.02 0.64
CA TYR A 89 -7.86 -9.12 1.39
C TYR A 89 -7.27 -9.15 2.79
N PHE A 90 -8.11 -9.35 3.78
CA PHE A 90 -7.75 -9.60 5.17
C PHE A 90 -7.85 -11.09 5.46
N TYR A 91 -6.72 -11.73 5.75
CA TYR A 91 -6.62 -13.16 6.00
C TYR A 91 -6.80 -13.52 7.48
N GLY A 92 -6.76 -12.53 8.36
CA GLY A 92 -6.95 -12.71 9.80
C GLY A 92 -5.92 -11.95 10.63
N GLU A 93 -6.11 -12.02 11.95
CA GLU A 93 -5.19 -11.53 12.95
C GLU A 93 -4.31 -12.66 13.45
N GLY A 94 -3.02 -12.41 13.56
CA GLY A 94 -2.04 -13.34 14.08
C GLY A 94 -1.03 -12.66 14.98
N TYR A 95 0.11 -13.33 15.20
CA TYR A 95 1.20 -12.79 16.01
C TYR A 95 2.51 -12.89 15.26
N TYR A 96 3.24 -11.79 15.23
CA TYR A 96 4.59 -11.71 14.69
C TYR A 96 5.54 -11.11 15.72
N ASP A 97 6.66 -11.80 16.01
CA ASP A 97 7.63 -11.44 17.06
C ASP A 97 6.95 -11.11 18.41
N GLY A 98 5.86 -11.83 18.76
CA GLY A 98 5.14 -11.70 20.03
C GLY A 98 4.10 -10.58 20.09
N LEU A 99 3.94 -9.78 19.04
CA LEU A 99 2.94 -8.70 18.96
C LEU A 99 1.81 -9.10 18.01
N PRO A 100 0.57 -8.61 18.24
CA PRO A 100 -0.54 -8.77 17.29
C PRO A 100 -0.20 -8.21 15.91
N ALA A 101 -0.72 -8.85 14.87
CA ALA A 101 -0.48 -8.42 13.51
C ALA A 101 -1.66 -8.77 12.60
N LEU A 102 -2.00 -7.89 11.67
CA LEU A 102 -2.94 -8.14 10.59
C LEU A 102 -2.21 -8.79 9.41
N LEU A 103 -2.80 -9.86 8.88
CA LEU A 103 -2.30 -10.56 7.70
C LEU A 103 -3.13 -10.12 6.49
N LEU A 104 -2.49 -9.46 5.52
CA LEU A 104 -3.13 -8.84 4.37
C LEU A 104 -2.56 -9.40 3.06
N SER A 105 -3.34 -9.30 1.98
CA SER A 105 -2.82 -9.61 0.65
C SER A 105 -1.74 -8.62 0.22
N ASP A 106 -0.68 -9.12 -0.40
CA ASP A 106 0.37 -8.31 -1.00
C ASP A 106 -0.12 -7.72 -2.33
N ILE A 107 -0.39 -6.42 -2.33
CA ILE A 107 -0.83 -5.68 -3.51
C ILE A 107 0.39 -5.39 -4.38
N ARG A 108 0.36 -5.89 -5.62
CA ARG A 108 1.39 -5.58 -6.62
C ARG A 108 1.06 -4.27 -7.31
N GLY A 109 1.98 -3.32 -7.25
CA GLY A 109 1.79 -2.00 -7.81
C GLY A 109 2.76 -0.97 -7.26
N ILE A 110 2.46 0.29 -7.51
CA ILE A 110 3.23 1.45 -7.06
C ILE A 110 2.31 2.36 -6.23
N THR A 111 2.80 2.89 -5.10
CA THR A 111 2.05 3.91 -4.36
C THR A 111 1.90 5.17 -5.22
N LEU A 112 0.85 5.94 -5.03
CA LEU A 112 0.71 7.21 -5.75
C LEU A 112 1.80 8.22 -5.37
N ASP A 113 2.39 8.09 -4.18
CA ASP A 113 3.53 8.90 -3.76
C ASP A 113 4.79 8.52 -4.54
N ASP A 114 5.11 7.23 -4.65
CA ASP A 114 6.23 6.75 -5.46
C ASP A 114 6.01 7.05 -6.95
N LEU A 115 4.78 6.92 -7.44
CA LEU A 115 4.42 7.30 -8.79
C LEU A 115 4.68 8.78 -9.06
N ALA A 116 4.35 9.67 -8.11
CA ALA A 116 4.64 11.10 -8.23
C ALA A 116 6.13 11.38 -8.34
N ARG A 117 6.96 10.59 -7.65
CA ARG A 117 8.43 10.70 -7.65
C ARG A 117 9.10 9.94 -8.79
N SER A 118 8.41 9.02 -9.43
CA SER A 118 8.92 8.21 -10.54
C SER A 118 8.96 9.00 -11.86
N ASN A 119 9.49 8.38 -12.91
CA ASN A 119 9.39 8.89 -14.29
C ASN A 119 8.26 8.22 -15.06
N GLU A 120 7.45 7.41 -14.40
CA GLU A 120 6.34 6.71 -15.00
C GLU A 120 5.25 7.66 -15.49
N LYS A 121 4.82 7.44 -16.73
CA LYS A 121 3.77 8.26 -17.37
C LYS A 121 2.47 7.47 -17.39
N VAL A 122 1.69 7.65 -16.34
CA VAL A 122 0.32 7.14 -16.29
C VAL A 122 -0.64 8.30 -16.57
N PRO A 123 -1.64 8.12 -17.46
CA PRO A 123 -2.62 9.17 -17.73
C PRO A 123 -3.38 9.58 -16.46
N GLU A 124 -3.36 10.87 -16.14
CA GLU A 124 -4.02 11.38 -14.92
C GLU A 124 -5.52 11.07 -14.89
N LYS A 125 -6.17 11.10 -16.05
CA LYS A 125 -7.59 10.77 -16.18
C LYS A 125 -7.88 9.34 -15.70
N LEU A 126 -6.94 8.40 -15.96
CA LEU A 126 -7.07 7.00 -15.53
C LEU A 126 -6.93 6.88 -14.01
N ILE A 127 -5.90 7.52 -13.44
CA ILE A 127 -5.68 7.53 -11.98
C ILE A 127 -6.90 8.13 -11.28
N LYS A 128 -7.38 9.27 -11.77
CA LYS A 128 -8.56 9.94 -11.22
C LYS A 128 -9.80 9.04 -11.25
N SER A 129 -10.06 8.36 -12.37
CA SER A 129 -11.19 7.44 -12.51
C SER A 129 -11.11 6.28 -11.50
N TYR A 130 -9.91 5.74 -11.27
CA TYR A 130 -9.73 4.67 -10.28
C TYR A 130 -9.89 5.17 -8.83
N LEU A 131 -9.44 6.39 -8.52
CA LEU A 131 -9.67 7.00 -7.22
C LEU A 131 -11.16 7.27 -6.98
N GLU A 132 -11.87 7.77 -8.00
CA GLU A 132 -13.33 7.98 -7.93
C GLU A 132 -14.06 6.66 -7.63
N ASP A 133 -13.66 5.54 -8.26
CA ASP A 133 -14.22 4.21 -8.00
C ASP A 133 -13.98 3.76 -6.55
N VAL A 134 -12.76 4.00 -6.00
CA VAL A 134 -12.46 3.69 -4.59
C VAL A 134 -13.39 4.44 -3.65
N PHE A 135 -13.51 5.76 -3.80
CA PHE A 135 -14.30 6.58 -2.90
C PHE A 135 -15.81 6.36 -3.07
N GLU A 136 -16.30 6.08 -4.27
CA GLU A 136 -17.67 5.71 -4.53
C GLU A 136 -18.03 4.40 -3.82
N LYS A 137 -17.19 3.37 -3.95
CA LYS A 137 -17.41 2.08 -3.28
C LYS A 137 -17.36 2.22 -1.77
N LEU A 138 -16.38 2.93 -1.20
CA LEU A 138 -16.34 3.19 0.24
C LEU A 138 -17.60 3.91 0.71
N SER A 139 -18.07 4.92 -0.02
CA SER A 139 -19.29 5.66 0.31
C SER A 139 -20.54 4.77 0.30
N THR A 140 -20.61 3.78 -0.60
CA THR A 140 -21.73 2.82 -0.65
C THR A 140 -21.85 2.02 0.65
N TYR A 141 -20.76 1.85 1.38
CA TYR A 141 -20.70 1.18 2.69
C TYR A 141 -20.65 2.16 3.86
N GLU A 142 -20.96 3.45 3.62
CA GLU A 142 -20.88 4.51 4.63
C GLU A 142 -19.53 4.56 5.37
N ALA A 143 -18.46 4.19 4.64
CA ALA A 143 -17.09 4.20 5.11
C ALA A 143 -16.38 5.47 4.59
N PHE A 144 -15.88 6.29 5.50
CA PHE A 144 -15.27 7.58 5.18
C PHE A 144 -13.78 7.55 5.49
N TYR A 145 -12.96 7.68 4.45
CA TYR A 145 -11.51 7.55 4.53
C TYR A 145 -10.87 8.90 4.89
N LEU A 146 -10.41 9.06 6.13
CA LEU A 146 -9.93 10.34 6.65
C LEU A 146 -8.46 10.62 6.28
N ASP A 147 -7.59 9.61 6.28
CA ASP A 147 -6.15 9.79 6.04
C ASP A 147 -5.78 9.72 4.55
N GLN A 148 -6.28 10.68 3.77
CA GLN A 148 -6.13 10.75 2.31
C GLN A 148 -4.73 11.22 1.91
N LYS A 149 -3.73 10.31 2.03
CA LYS A 149 -2.34 10.51 1.62
C LYS A 149 -2.01 9.66 0.41
N LEU A 150 -1.12 10.14 -0.46
CA LEU A 150 -0.71 9.41 -1.68
C LEU A 150 -0.06 8.05 -1.41
N ASP A 151 0.61 7.87 -0.29
CA ASP A 151 1.24 6.61 0.10
C ASP A 151 0.23 5.54 0.58
N ASN A 152 -1.00 5.95 0.90
CA ASN A 152 -2.09 5.06 1.27
C ASN A 152 -2.90 4.54 0.07
N PHE A 153 -2.54 4.90 -1.17
CA PHE A 153 -3.20 4.44 -2.39
C PHE A 153 -2.20 3.79 -3.34
N ILE A 154 -2.46 2.52 -3.69
CA ILE A 154 -1.59 1.73 -4.57
C ILE A 154 -2.27 1.60 -5.94
N LEU A 155 -1.59 2.08 -6.98
CA LEU A 155 -1.94 1.83 -8.38
C LEU A 155 -1.49 0.42 -8.74
N CYS A 156 -2.46 -0.49 -8.93
CA CYS A 156 -2.23 -1.92 -9.11
C CYS A 156 -1.86 -2.26 -10.56
N GLY A 157 -0.80 -3.04 -10.74
CA GLY A 157 -0.24 -3.40 -12.03
C GLY A 157 1.15 -2.81 -12.23
N ASP A 158 1.61 -2.80 -13.46
CA ASP A 158 2.90 -2.26 -13.88
C ASP A 158 2.83 -1.69 -15.31
N GLN A 159 3.93 -1.12 -15.80
CA GLN A 159 3.99 -0.53 -17.15
C GLN A 159 3.91 -1.58 -18.27
N GLU A 160 4.37 -2.80 -18.03
CA GLU A 160 4.43 -3.86 -19.04
C GLU A 160 3.06 -4.49 -19.30
N HIS A 161 2.28 -4.73 -18.21
CA HIS A 161 0.98 -5.41 -18.27
C HIS A 161 -0.21 -4.43 -18.16
N GLY A 162 0.09 -3.17 -17.84
CA GLY A 162 -0.90 -2.11 -17.64
C GLY A 162 -1.42 -2.03 -16.20
N TYR A 163 -2.04 -0.91 -15.91
CA TYR A 163 -2.67 -0.62 -14.63
C TYR A 163 -4.16 -0.92 -14.69
N SER A 164 -4.70 -1.54 -13.64
CA SER A 164 -6.08 -2.03 -13.63
C SER A 164 -7.02 -1.33 -12.66
N LYS A 165 -6.49 -0.81 -11.55
CA LYS A 165 -7.27 -0.17 -10.47
C LYS A 165 -6.36 0.55 -9.48
N VAL A 166 -6.96 1.30 -8.56
CA VAL A 166 -6.31 1.76 -7.32
C VAL A 166 -6.91 1.00 -6.13
N MET A 167 -6.09 0.67 -5.16
CA MET A 167 -6.53 0.15 -3.87
C MET A 167 -6.09 1.08 -2.74
N ALA A 168 -6.99 1.32 -1.79
CA ALA A 168 -6.67 1.98 -0.53
C ALA A 168 -6.08 0.97 0.46
N VAL A 169 -5.03 1.37 1.15
CA VAL A 169 -4.39 0.60 2.23
C VAL A 169 -4.35 1.47 3.49
N ASP A 170 -3.98 0.88 4.65
CA ASP A 170 -3.90 1.61 5.92
C ASP A 170 -5.27 2.15 6.38
N LEU A 171 -6.18 1.21 6.75
CA LEU A 171 -7.57 1.56 7.08
C LEU A 171 -7.77 2.01 8.55
N GLU A 172 -6.71 2.29 9.30
CA GLU A 172 -6.78 2.70 10.71
C GLU A 172 -7.58 4.01 10.94
N GLN A 173 -7.73 4.83 9.89
CA GLN A 173 -8.50 6.08 9.92
C GLN A 173 -9.71 6.04 8.96
N VAL A 174 -10.32 4.87 8.81
CA VAL A 174 -11.61 4.73 8.13
C VAL A 174 -12.74 4.79 9.15
N GLU A 175 -13.51 5.85 9.11
CA GLU A 175 -14.68 6.01 9.97
C GLU A 175 -15.91 5.34 9.35
N ILE A 176 -16.56 4.46 10.12
CA ILE A 176 -17.85 3.84 9.76
C ILE A 176 -18.82 4.17 10.88
N PRO A 177 -19.46 5.35 10.84
CA PRO A 177 -20.25 5.88 11.96
C PRO A 177 -21.57 5.13 12.12
N ASP A 178 -22.06 5.01 13.33
CA ASP A 178 -23.40 4.47 13.60
C ASP A 178 -24.50 5.35 13.01
N GLN A 179 -24.24 6.65 12.84
CA GLN A 179 -25.13 7.61 12.24
C GLN A 179 -24.40 8.53 11.28
N VAL A 180 -24.68 8.37 9.98
CA VAL A 180 -24.13 9.24 8.95
C VAL A 180 -24.70 10.64 9.05
N ARG A 181 -23.82 11.64 9.01
CA ARG A 181 -24.15 13.07 8.99
C ARG A 181 -23.81 13.69 7.63
N PRO A 182 -24.44 14.80 7.23
CA PRO A 182 -24.21 15.40 5.91
C PRO A 182 -22.75 15.71 5.59
N TRP A 183 -21.93 16.07 6.56
CA TRP A 183 -20.52 16.39 6.37
C TRP A 183 -19.63 15.16 6.11
N HIS A 184 -20.05 13.96 6.51
CA HIS A 184 -19.30 12.72 6.19
C HIS A 184 -19.16 12.53 4.67
N TRP A 185 -20.22 12.80 3.91
CA TRP A 185 -20.19 12.61 2.46
C TRP A 185 -19.14 13.46 1.75
N SER A 186 -18.85 14.67 2.26
CA SER A 186 -17.84 15.54 1.65
C SER A 186 -16.43 14.96 1.74
N ILE A 187 -16.13 14.10 2.72
CA ILE A 187 -14.83 13.46 2.89
C ILE A 187 -14.45 12.69 1.62
N ASN A 188 -15.27 11.74 1.22
CA ASN A 188 -14.99 10.92 0.05
C ASN A 188 -15.24 11.66 -1.28
N GLN A 189 -16.24 12.57 -1.34
CA GLN A 189 -16.54 13.35 -2.54
C GLN A 189 -15.34 14.19 -3.01
N GLU A 190 -14.58 14.74 -2.08
CA GLU A 190 -13.42 15.57 -2.37
C GLU A 190 -12.12 14.74 -2.53
N GLY A 191 -12.12 13.48 -2.10
CA GLY A 191 -10.93 12.65 -1.95
C GLY A 191 -10.14 12.49 -3.24
N ALA A 192 -10.79 12.06 -4.32
CA ALA A 192 -10.12 11.88 -5.61
C ALA A 192 -9.52 13.18 -6.15
N ARG A 193 -10.21 14.30 -5.97
CA ARG A 193 -9.72 15.62 -6.39
C ARG A 193 -8.50 16.04 -5.58
N SER A 194 -8.57 15.95 -4.26
CA SER A 194 -7.48 16.34 -3.36
C SER A 194 -6.22 15.53 -3.62
N LEU A 195 -6.34 14.20 -3.78
CA LEU A 195 -5.21 13.34 -4.11
C LEU A 195 -4.61 13.66 -5.49
N MET A 196 -5.43 13.98 -6.50
CA MET A 196 -4.92 14.39 -7.81
C MET A 196 -4.19 15.74 -7.77
N GLU A 197 -4.65 16.68 -6.96
CA GLU A 197 -3.97 17.97 -6.75
C GLU A 197 -2.62 17.76 -6.07
N GLU A 198 -2.56 16.93 -5.03
CA GLU A 198 -1.33 16.57 -4.34
C GLU A 198 -0.34 15.84 -5.26
N LEU A 199 -0.82 14.88 -6.07
CA LEU A 199 0.00 14.16 -7.04
C LEU A 199 0.67 15.13 -8.05
N ARG A 200 -0.08 16.09 -8.57
CA ARG A 200 0.44 17.12 -9.48
C ARG A 200 1.46 18.02 -8.79
N TYR A 201 1.15 18.45 -7.59
CA TYR A 201 2.06 19.28 -6.80
C TYR A 201 3.40 18.59 -6.58
N ARG A 202 3.41 17.32 -6.17
CA ARG A 202 4.65 16.56 -5.96
C ARG A 202 5.43 16.30 -7.25
N ARG A 203 4.74 16.06 -8.37
CA ARG A 203 5.38 15.96 -9.69
C ARG A 203 6.06 17.26 -10.10
N ASN A 204 5.45 18.40 -9.85
CA ASN A 204 6.02 19.72 -10.17
C ASN A 204 7.26 20.03 -9.32
N LEU A 205 7.24 19.74 -8.02
CA LEU A 205 8.41 19.90 -7.15
C LEU A 205 9.61 19.09 -7.63
N LYS A 206 9.39 17.90 -8.19
CA LYS A 206 10.46 17.10 -8.78
C LYS A 206 11.11 17.80 -9.98
N HIS A 207 10.32 18.46 -10.82
CA HIS A 207 10.84 19.18 -11.99
C HIS A 207 11.63 20.43 -11.60
N GLU A 208 11.21 21.13 -10.55
CA GLU A 208 11.91 22.31 -10.05
C GLU A 208 13.23 21.99 -9.33
N SER A 209 13.32 20.81 -8.69
CA SER A 209 14.52 20.35 -7.98
C SER A 209 15.55 19.66 -8.88
N ALA A 210 15.27 19.46 -10.16
CA ALA A 210 16.25 18.96 -11.12
C ALA A 210 17.36 20.01 -11.30
N PRO A 211 18.67 19.64 -11.20
CA PRO A 211 19.75 20.60 -11.39
C PRO A 211 19.62 21.26 -12.77
N LEU A 212 19.62 22.59 -12.82
CA LEU A 212 19.82 23.33 -14.05
C LEU A 212 21.13 22.85 -14.65
N GLU A 213 21.07 22.04 -15.70
CA GLU A 213 22.28 21.78 -16.49
C GLU A 213 22.78 23.12 -16.99
N MET A 214 23.89 23.56 -16.40
CA MET A 214 24.55 24.77 -16.81
C MET A 214 24.82 24.65 -18.31
N TRP A 215 24.17 25.50 -19.07
CA TRP A 215 24.46 25.74 -20.47
C TRP A 215 25.95 26.02 -20.61
N LYS A 216 26.71 25.06 -21.11
CA LYS A 216 28.07 25.27 -21.61
C LYS A 216 27.92 26.13 -22.84
N ILE A 217 27.97 27.44 -22.63
CA ILE A 217 28.21 28.40 -23.70
C ILE A 217 29.62 28.10 -24.20
N GLY A 218 29.69 27.40 -25.31
CA GLY A 218 30.92 27.24 -26.08
C GLY A 218 31.38 28.61 -26.58
N HIS A 219 32.36 29.18 -25.92
CA HIS A 219 33.13 30.26 -26.50
C HIS A 219 34.08 29.61 -27.51
N ASP A 220 33.63 29.48 -28.72
CA ASP A 220 34.47 29.30 -29.88
C ASP A 220 35.07 30.69 -30.22
N LYS A 221 36.26 30.97 -29.73
CA LYS A 221 37.09 32.09 -30.19
C LYS A 221 37.91 31.58 -31.36
N GLY A 222 37.39 31.80 -32.56
CA GLY A 222 38.22 31.82 -33.74
C GLY A 222 39.28 32.88 -33.59
N VAL A 223 40.52 32.47 -33.81
CA VAL A 223 41.68 33.37 -34.05
C VAL A 223 42.18 33.07 -35.44
N SER A 224 42.26 34.11 -36.19
CA SER A 224 42.78 34.32 -37.53
C SER A 224 44.10 33.67 -37.81
#